data_0c66cc7abb603d844c8815ce2177c8d2
#
_entry.id   0c66cc7abb603d844c8815ce2177c8d2
#
_cell.length_a   1.000
_cell.length_b   1.000
_cell.length_c   1.000
_cell.angle_alpha   90.00
_cell.angle_beta   90.00
_cell.angle_gamma   90.00
#
_symmetry.space_group_name_H-M   'P 1'
#
loop_
_entity.id
_entity.type
_entity.pdbx_description
1 polymer ?
#
loop_
_entity_poly.entity_id
_entity_poly.type
_entity_poly.pdbx_seq_one_letter_code
_entity_poly.pdbx_strand_id
1 'polypeptide(L)'
;MNWRFPAGALIALGLFAQPALHAAAKVAAHAPAAETAHQRLLPLEGGRNFRDLGGYRTADGHTVKWGLLFRSGSMVDLTAQDLGYLNKLGIRTICDYRDRGERKAEPMPWADGTGPTIFADDYDGMAVGLMPKDMSKITPEAATAVMTKTYPAMLKTFAPQFKRMFAQLLAGNAPLAFNCSAGKDRTGVSSALLLTALGVPRETVIQDYLLTNQYLPAALAKAKTGASAATGQAFLSLPPAVQAAFMKADRAYFEAAFKALDAHRGGAMGYLKDEMGLDKPQIAKLRAAYLD
;
A
#
# COMPACT_ATOMS: atom_id res chain seq x y z
N MET A 1 -3.06 -3.82 -89.85
CA MET A 1 -2.21 -4.77 -90.58
C MET A 1 -2.00 -5.91 -89.56
N ASN A 2 -2.91 -6.94 -89.59
CA ASN A 2 -2.75 -8.30 -90.13
C ASN A 2 -1.39 -8.93 -89.66
N TRP A 3 -1.38 -10.02 -88.91
CA TRP A 3 -1.63 -11.44 -89.22
C TRP A 3 -1.35 -12.25 -87.96
N ARG A 4 -2.26 -13.10 -87.41
CA ARG A 4 -2.57 -14.50 -87.68
C ARG A 4 -1.63 -15.52 -87.06
N PHE A 5 -2.33 -16.42 -86.34
CA PHE A 5 -1.92 -17.67 -85.74
C PHE A 5 -1.20 -18.68 -86.67
N PRO A 6 -0.62 -19.78 -86.17
CA PRO A 6 -1.45 -20.87 -85.78
C PRO A 6 -1.00 -21.73 -84.61
N ALA A 7 -1.89 -22.65 -84.28
CA ALA A 7 -1.97 -23.69 -83.33
C ALA A 7 -0.93 -24.83 -83.52
N GLY A 8 -0.63 -25.52 -82.46
CA GLY A 8 0.04 -26.82 -82.43
C GLY A 8 -0.22 -27.54 -81.13
N ALA A 9 -0.83 -28.69 -81.25
CA ALA A 9 -1.51 -29.51 -80.25
C ALA A 9 -0.58 -30.52 -79.54
N LEU A 10 -1.07 -31.00 -78.38
CA LEU A 10 -0.90 -32.33 -77.75
C LEU A 10 0.45 -32.67 -77.12
N ILE A 11 0.46 -33.08 -75.85
CA ILE A 11 0.17 -34.43 -75.37
C ILE A 11 0.09 -34.43 -73.83
N ALA A 12 -0.92 -35.07 -73.26
CA ALA A 12 -1.14 -35.33 -71.87
C ALA A 12 -0.21 -36.44 -71.38
N LEU A 13 0.40 -36.25 -70.21
CA LEU A 13 0.85 -37.34 -69.35
C LEU A 13 0.40 -37.06 -67.94
N GLY A 14 -0.53 -37.88 -67.50
CA GLY A 14 -1.02 -37.90 -66.15
C GLY A 14 0.03 -38.47 -65.20
N LEU A 15 0.29 -37.76 -64.13
CA LEU A 15 0.92 -38.28 -62.96
C LEU A 15 -0.04 -38.08 -61.75
N PHE A 16 -0.55 -39.23 -61.33
CA PHE A 16 -1.33 -39.30 -60.10
C PHE A 16 -0.39 -38.95 -58.90
N ALA A 17 -0.60 -37.79 -58.32
CA ALA A 17 -0.03 -37.46 -57.01
C ALA A 17 -1.12 -37.72 -55.94
N GLN A 18 -0.86 -38.68 -55.10
CA GLN A 18 -1.63 -38.98 -53.90
C GLN A 18 -1.58 -37.80 -52.93
N PRO A 19 -2.66 -37.40 -52.27
CA PRO A 19 -2.59 -36.43 -51.17
C PRO A 19 -2.05 -37.11 -49.93
N ALA A 20 -0.89 -36.67 -49.45
CA ALA A 20 -0.38 -37.00 -48.12
C ALA A 20 -1.29 -36.37 -47.07
N LEU A 21 -2.04 -37.22 -46.36
CA LEU A 21 -2.72 -36.82 -45.14
C LEU A 21 -1.68 -36.42 -44.10
N HIS A 22 -1.44 -35.11 -43.94
CA HIS A 22 -0.76 -34.60 -42.77
C HIS A 22 -1.80 -34.52 -41.63
N ALA A 23 -1.72 -35.50 -40.73
CA ALA A 23 -2.41 -35.41 -39.44
C ALA A 23 -1.76 -34.25 -38.65
N ALA A 24 -2.42 -33.09 -38.73
CA ALA A 24 -2.10 -31.99 -37.84
C ALA A 24 -2.51 -32.36 -36.40
N ALA A 25 -1.56 -32.81 -35.63
CA ALA A 25 -1.72 -32.95 -34.19
C ALA A 25 -2.10 -31.57 -33.63
N LYS A 26 -3.33 -31.41 -33.20
CA LYS A 26 -3.81 -30.28 -32.39
C LYS A 26 -3.02 -30.33 -31.10
N VAL A 27 -1.92 -29.57 -31.01
CA VAL A 27 -1.35 -29.16 -29.74
C VAL A 27 -2.42 -28.28 -29.09
N ALA A 28 -3.14 -28.85 -28.12
CA ALA A 28 -4.01 -28.09 -27.26
C ALA A 28 -3.08 -27.11 -26.50
N ALA A 29 -3.08 -25.85 -26.95
CA ALA A 29 -2.51 -24.77 -26.17
C ALA A 29 -3.25 -24.76 -24.84
N HIS A 30 -2.59 -25.19 -23.79
CA HIS A 30 -3.02 -24.88 -22.42
C HIS A 30 -3.08 -23.36 -22.34
N ALA A 31 -4.28 -22.80 -22.38
CA ALA A 31 -4.50 -21.42 -21.97
C ALA A 31 -3.95 -21.33 -20.54
N PRO A 32 -3.04 -20.38 -20.24
CA PRO A 32 -2.62 -20.18 -18.86
C PRO A 32 -3.90 -19.94 -18.04
N ALA A 33 -4.03 -20.71 -16.94
CA ALA A 33 -5.11 -20.45 -15.98
C ALA A 33 -5.13 -18.96 -15.73
N ALA A 34 -6.31 -18.34 -15.84
CA ALA A 34 -6.48 -16.92 -15.62
C ALA A 34 -5.90 -16.62 -14.25
N GLU A 35 -4.72 -15.99 -14.23
CA GLU A 35 -4.10 -15.46 -13.03
C GLU A 35 -5.16 -14.55 -12.43
N THR A 36 -5.70 -14.90 -11.25
CA THR A 36 -6.71 -14.08 -10.58
C THR A 36 -6.03 -12.74 -10.33
N ALA A 37 -6.45 -11.71 -11.09
CA ALA A 37 -5.85 -10.41 -11.03
C ALA A 37 -5.94 -9.90 -9.58
N HIS A 38 -4.81 -9.82 -8.89
CA HIS A 38 -4.75 -9.31 -7.52
C HIS A 38 -5.27 -7.88 -7.49
N GLN A 39 -6.24 -7.61 -6.65
CA GLN A 39 -6.78 -6.28 -6.44
C GLN A 39 -6.09 -5.63 -5.23
N ARG A 40 -5.32 -4.56 -5.48
CA ARG A 40 -4.58 -3.86 -4.42
C ARG A 40 -5.50 -3.28 -3.35
N LEU A 41 -6.48 -2.45 -3.74
CA LEU A 41 -7.50 -1.96 -2.81
C LEU A 41 -8.44 -3.12 -2.47
N LEU A 42 -8.55 -3.46 -1.18
CA LEU A 42 -9.44 -4.53 -0.76
C LEU A 42 -10.91 -4.15 -1.00
N PRO A 43 -11.74 -5.10 -1.45
CA PRO A 43 -13.14 -4.85 -1.79
C PRO A 43 -14.01 -4.79 -0.52
N LEU A 44 -13.69 -3.86 0.39
CA LEU A 44 -14.38 -3.67 1.64
C LEU A 44 -15.39 -2.53 1.52
N GLU A 45 -16.56 -2.70 2.13
CA GLU A 45 -17.60 -1.66 2.20
C GLU A 45 -17.15 -0.51 3.11
N GLY A 46 -16.68 -0.83 4.33
CA GLY A 46 -16.22 0.12 5.34
C GLY A 46 -14.71 0.31 5.41
N GLY A 47 -13.95 -0.22 4.46
CA GLY A 47 -12.49 -0.14 4.47
C GLY A 47 -11.97 1.26 4.13
N ARG A 48 -11.24 1.90 5.04
CA ARG A 48 -10.59 3.19 4.80
C ARG A 48 -9.18 2.97 4.27
N ASN A 49 -8.94 3.26 2.98
CA ASN A 49 -7.59 3.20 2.39
C ASN A 49 -6.91 1.83 2.59
N PHE A 50 -7.71 0.77 2.78
CA PHE A 50 -7.25 -0.57 3.14
C PHE A 50 -6.76 -1.31 1.90
N ARG A 51 -5.46 -1.59 1.86
CA ARG A 51 -4.84 -2.22 0.69
C ARG A 51 -3.69 -3.15 1.00
N ASP A 52 -3.43 -4.05 0.06
CA ASP A 52 -2.29 -4.95 0.04
C ASP A 52 -1.04 -4.23 -0.52
N LEU A 53 0.11 -4.47 0.08
CA LEU A 53 1.40 -3.98 -0.39
C LEU A 53 2.12 -4.97 -1.33
N GLY A 54 1.49 -6.10 -1.65
CA GLY A 54 2.01 -7.08 -2.60
C GLY A 54 2.15 -6.54 -4.03
N GLY A 55 2.89 -7.26 -4.87
CA GLY A 55 3.06 -6.94 -6.28
C GLY A 55 4.02 -5.81 -6.61
N TYR A 56 4.61 -5.11 -5.64
CA TYR A 56 5.66 -4.13 -5.91
C TYR A 56 6.98 -4.83 -6.23
N ARG A 57 7.62 -4.42 -7.34
CA ARG A 57 8.91 -4.95 -7.74
C ARG A 57 10.04 -4.25 -6.99
N THR A 58 11.01 -5.04 -6.55
CA THR A 58 12.26 -4.54 -5.96
C THR A 58 13.27 -4.15 -7.06
N ALA A 59 14.28 -3.39 -6.70
CA ALA A 59 15.32 -2.96 -7.64
C ALA A 59 16.14 -4.12 -8.22
N ASP A 60 16.24 -5.24 -7.50
CA ASP A 60 16.93 -6.45 -7.90
C ASP A 60 16.01 -7.54 -8.52
N GLY A 61 14.76 -7.15 -8.87
CA GLY A 61 13.87 -7.94 -9.71
C GLY A 61 12.90 -8.89 -9.00
N HIS A 62 12.95 -8.99 -7.68
CA HIS A 62 11.96 -9.71 -6.88
C HIS A 62 10.63 -8.97 -6.82
N THR A 63 9.59 -9.63 -6.32
CA THR A 63 8.26 -9.04 -6.14
C THR A 63 7.80 -9.23 -4.70
N VAL A 64 7.21 -8.21 -4.08
CA VAL A 64 6.58 -8.32 -2.77
C VAL A 64 5.38 -9.27 -2.87
N LYS A 65 5.37 -10.32 -2.02
CA LYS A 65 4.28 -11.30 -1.99
C LYS A 65 2.94 -10.66 -1.66
N TRP A 66 1.91 -11.08 -2.36
CA TRP A 66 0.53 -10.70 -2.06
C TRP A 66 -0.02 -11.40 -0.82
N GLY A 67 -0.99 -10.79 -0.16
CA GLY A 67 -1.73 -11.39 0.94
C GLY A 67 -1.00 -11.42 2.29
N LEU A 68 0.14 -10.77 2.44
CA LEU A 68 0.94 -10.82 3.66
C LEU A 68 1.09 -9.47 4.38
N LEU A 69 1.11 -8.38 3.65
CA LEU A 69 1.42 -7.05 4.17
C LEU A 69 0.33 -6.07 3.78
N PHE A 70 -0.38 -5.54 4.77
CA PHE A 70 -1.53 -4.67 4.54
C PHE A 70 -1.36 -3.33 5.25
N ARG A 71 -1.87 -2.28 4.63
CA ARG A 71 -1.97 -0.95 5.25
C ARG A 71 -3.40 -0.46 5.22
N SER A 72 -3.82 0.31 6.24
CA SER A 72 -5.18 0.80 6.38
C SER A 72 -5.26 2.15 7.10
N GLY A 73 -6.43 2.78 7.01
CA GLY A 73 -6.93 3.76 7.97
C GLY A 73 -7.66 3.07 9.12
N SER A 74 -8.46 3.84 9.85
CA SER A 74 -9.32 3.31 10.91
C SER A 74 -10.24 2.23 10.37
N MET A 75 -10.49 1.23 11.19
CA MET A 75 -11.28 0.05 10.87
C MET A 75 -12.68 0.08 11.49
N VAL A 76 -13.08 1.20 12.09
CA VAL A 76 -14.35 1.34 12.84
C VAL A 76 -15.59 1.09 11.99
N ASP A 77 -15.54 1.41 10.70
CA ASP A 77 -16.68 1.27 9.78
C ASP A 77 -16.77 -0.11 9.10
N LEU A 78 -15.86 -1.05 9.40
CA LEU A 78 -15.89 -2.38 8.81
C LEU A 78 -17.19 -3.10 9.16
N THR A 79 -17.85 -3.65 8.14
CA THR A 79 -19.08 -4.43 8.31
C THR A 79 -18.77 -5.87 8.71
N ALA A 80 -19.78 -6.62 9.15
CA ALA A 80 -19.62 -8.05 9.42
C ALA A 80 -19.12 -8.83 8.18
N GLN A 81 -19.53 -8.41 6.98
CA GLN A 81 -19.05 -8.98 5.72
C GLN A 81 -17.58 -8.69 5.51
N ASP A 82 -17.14 -7.45 5.78
CA ASP A 82 -15.74 -7.04 5.70
C ASP A 82 -14.86 -7.84 6.66
N LEU A 83 -15.32 -8.01 7.92
CA LEU A 83 -14.63 -8.83 8.91
C LEU A 83 -14.50 -10.28 8.46
N GLY A 84 -15.58 -10.84 7.88
CA GLY A 84 -15.54 -12.17 7.27
C GLY A 84 -14.54 -12.28 6.12
N TYR A 85 -14.41 -11.23 5.31
CA TYR A 85 -13.39 -11.16 4.25
C TYR A 85 -11.97 -11.11 4.82
N LEU A 86 -11.71 -10.24 5.79
CA LEU A 86 -10.40 -10.11 6.45
C LEU A 86 -9.99 -11.38 7.19
N ASN A 87 -10.94 -12.08 7.80
CA ASN A 87 -10.70 -13.38 8.43
C ASN A 87 -10.24 -14.43 7.40
N LYS A 88 -10.83 -14.45 6.19
CA LYS A 88 -10.39 -15.33 5.10
C LYS A 88 -8.99 -15.01 4.60
N LEU A 89 -8.57 -13.74 4.65
CA LEU A 89 -7.19 -13.36 4.38
C LEU A 89 -6.22 -13.81 5.48
N GLY A 90 -6.74 -14.26 6.62
CA GLY A 90 -5.95 -14.77 7.73
C GLY A 90 -5.10 -13.72 8.43
N ILE A 91 -5.52 -12.45 8.44
CA ILE A 91 -4.79 -11.37 9.14
C ILE A 91 -4.70 -11.73 10.62
N ARG A 92 -3.47 -11.92 11.11
CA ARG A 92 -3.19 -12.36 12.49
C ARG A 92 -2.77 -11.24 13.40
N THR A 93 -2.22 -10.16 12.84
CA THR A 93 -1.62 -9.08 13.61
C THR A 93 -2.05 -7.73 13.05
N ILE A 94 -2.36 -6.80 13.95
CA ILE A 94 -2.59 -5.39 13.63
C ILE A 94 -1.62 -4.53 14.48
N CYS A 95 -0.86 -3.65 13.83
CA CYS A 95 -0.11 -2.59 14.50
C CYS A 95 -0.89 -1.28 14.37
N ASP A 96 -1.54 -0.86 15.45
CA ASP A 96 -2.36 0.35 15.50
C ASP A 96 -1.54 1.53 16.01
N TYR A 97 -1.27 2.51 15.13
CA TYR A 97 -0.49 3.72 15.43
C TYR A 97 -1.34 4.87 15.94
N ARG A 98 -2.63 4.64 16.23
CA ARG A 98 -3.52 5.67 16.75
C ARG A 98 -3.27 5.93 18.23
N ASP A 99 -3.46 7.18 18.63
CA ASP A 99 -3.40 7.56 20.03
C ASP A 99 -4.63 7.05 20.81
N ARG A 100 -4.62 7.26 22.13
CA ARG A 100 -5.68 6.81 23.04
C ARG A 100 -7.04 7.45 22.70
N GLY A 101 -7.05 8.74 22.36
CA GLY A 101 -8.25 9.48 21.98
C GLY A 101 -8.85 8.97 20.68
N GLU A 102 -8.01 8.77 19.66
CA GLU A 102 -8.41 8.23 18.36
C GLU A 102 -9.00 6.81 18.50
N ARG A 103 -8.37 5.93 19.31
CA ARG A 103 -8.88 4.57 19.54
C ARG A 103 -10.18 4.54 20.33
N LYS A 104 -10.33 5.47 21.28
CA LYS A 104 -11.59 5.62 22.05
C LYS A 104 -12.73 6.11 21.17
N ALA A 105 -12.46 7.05 20.27
CA ALA A 105 -13.45 7.63 19.36
C ALA A 105 -13.85 6.62 18.26
N GLU A 106 -12.90 5.86 17.76
CA GLU A 106 -13.09 4.87 16.70
C GLU A 106 -12.51 3.52 17.12
N PRO A 107 -13.22 2.74 17.96
CA PRO A 107 -12.72 1.46 18.46
C PRO A 107 -12.55 0.43 17.34
N MET A 108 -11.70 -0.56 17.57
CA MET A 108 -11.58 -1.71 16.68
C MET A 108 -12.88 -2.53 16.68
N PRO A 109 -13.30 -3.05 15.52
CA PRO A 109 -14.62 -3.70 15.38
C PRO A 109 -14.66 -5.14 15.86
N TRP A 110 -13.55 -5.72 16.29
CA TRP A 110 -13.52 -7.09 16.82
C TRP A 110 -13.89 -7.10 18.31
N ALA A 111 -14.73 -8.05 18.70
CA ALA A 111 -14.93 -8.35 20.12
C ALA A 111 -13.63 -8.92 20.72
N ASP A 112 -13.45 -8.75 22.01
CA ASP A 112 -12.27 -9.23 22.73
C ASP A 112 -12.01 -10.72 22.45
N GLY A 113 -10.79 -11.02 22.00
CA GLY A 113 -10.33 -12.38 21.72
C GLY A 113 -10.85 -13.00 20.41
N THR A 114 -11.62 -12.29 19.59
CA THR A 114 -12.20 -12.85 18.35
C THR A 114 -11.48 -12.42 17.07
N GLY A 115 -10.53 -11.47 17.16
CA GLY A 115 -9.84 -10.88 16.02
C GLY A 115 -8.34 -11.11 16.04
N PRO A 116 -7.62 -10.36 15.18
CA PRO A 116 -6.17 -10.33 15.19
C PRO A 116 -5.59 -9.84 16.51
N THR A 117 -4.36 -10.22 16.83
CA THR A 117 -3.62 -9.61 17.95
C THR A 117 -3.31 -8.16 17.63
N ILE A 118 -3.76 -7.23 18.49
CA ILE A 118 -3.60 -5.80 18.28
C ILE A 118 -2.44 -5.29 19.16
N PHE A 119 -1.46 -4.65 18.53
CA PHE A 119 -0.36 -3.94 19.18
C PHE A 119 -0.60 -2.44 19.05
N ALA A 120 -0.83 -1.76 20.18
CA ALA A 120 -1.03 -0.33 20.25
C ALA A 120 -0.25 0.24 21.43
N ASP A 121 0.16 1.51 21.34
CA ASP A 121 0.79 2.23 22.42
C ASP A 121 -0.15 3.27 23.00
N ASP A 122 -0.06 3.46 24.32
CA ASP A 122 -0.79 4.50 25.03
C ASP A 122 -0.01 5.82 24.98
N TYR A 123 -0.46 6.71 24.12
CA TYR A 123 0.00 8.08 24.06
C TYR A 123 -1.19 9.01 23.77
N ASP A 124 -1.04 10.29 24.06
CA ASP A 124 -2.09 11.30 23.90
C ASP A 124 -1.66 12.35 22.87
N GLY A 125 -2.50 12.54 21.86
CA GLY A 125 -2.31 13.53 20.81
C GLY A 125 -1.20 13.18 19.81
N MET A 126 -1.23 13.81 18.63
CA MET A 126 -0.08 13.77 17.73
C MET A 126 1.06 14.56 18.38
N ALA A 127 1.94 13.86 19.10
CA ALA A 127 3.06 14.41 19.87
C ALA A 127 4.13 15.14 19.04
N VAL A 128 3.78 15.59 17.83
CA VAL A 128 4.75 16.19 16.92
C VAL A 128 4.98 17.67 17.20
N GLY A 129 4.17 18.29 18.07
CA GLY A 129 4.39 19.66 18.55
C GLY A 129 4.45 20.76 17.48
N LEU A 130 4.10 20.41 16.24
CA LEU A 130 4.27 21.28 15.08
C LEU A 130 2.97 22.01 14.67
N MET A 131 1.83 21.62 15.28
CA MET A 131 0.55 22.25 14.98
C MET A 131 0.47 23.66 15.59
N PRO A 132 0.03 24.66 14.84
CA PRO A 132 -0.22 26.00 15.37
C PRO A 132 -1.20 25.96 16.54
N LYS A 133 -0.98 26.78 17.56
CA LYS A 133 -1.89 26.91 18.71
C LYS A 133 -3.27 27.43 18.28
N ASP A 134 -3.31 28.31 17.29
CA ASP A 134 -4.54 28.87 16.71
C ASP A 134 -4.69 28.41 15.26
N MET A 135 -5.51 27.39 15.06
CA MET A 135 -5.81 26.83 13.75
C MET A 135 -6.74 27.71 12.91
N SER A 136 -7.46 28.63 13.54
CA SER A 136 -8.45 29.48 12.83
C SER A 136 -7.82 30.43 11.81
N LYS A 137 -6.54 30.77 11.98
CA LYS A 137 -5.77 31.69 11.14
C LYS A 137 -4.77 31.02 10.22
N ILE A 138 -4.77 29.68 10.18
CA ILE A 138 -3.82 28.95 9.34
C ILE A 138 -4.13 29.12 7.86
N THR A 139 -3.11 29.41 7.06
CA THR A 139 -3.24 29.44 5.59
C THR A 139 -2.93 28.08 4.98
N PRO A 140 -3.34 27.80 3.73
CA PRO A 140 -2.99 26.56 3.03
C PRO A 140 -1.48 26.33 2.93
N GLU A 141 -0.70 27.41 2.73
CA GLU A 141 0.78 27.35 2.65
C GLU A 141 1.37 26.98 4.00
N ALA A 142 0.86 27.58 5.09
CA ALA A 142 1.29 27.27 6.45
C ALA A 142 0.92 25.82 6.82
N ALA A 143 -0.26 25.34 6.44
CA ALA A 143 -0.67 23.96 6.62
C ALA A 143 0.25 22.98 5.86
N THR A 144 0.58 23.30 4.61
CA THR A 144 1.55 22.55 3.82
C THR A 144 2.94 22.51 4.47
N ALA A 145 3.40 23.66 4.97
CA ALA A 145 4.70 23.76 5.67
C ALA A 145 4.71 22.93 6.96
N VAL A 146 3.60 22.94 7.73
CA VAL A 146 3.44 22.09 8.92
C VAL A 146 3.55 20.61 8.52
N MET A 147 2.80 20.16 7.51
CA MET A 147 2.86 18.78 7.05
C MET A 147 4.24 18.37 6.57
N THR A 148 4.91 19.23 5.80
CA THR A 148 6.28 18.98 5.32
C THR A 148 7.27 18.78 6.48
N LYS A 149 7.11 19.51 7.59
CA LYS A 149 7.94 19.33 8.80
C LYS A 149 7.53 18.12 9.63
N THR A 150 6.26 17.75 9.61
CA THR A 150 5.69 16.65 10.38
C THR A 150 6.24 15.29 9.92
N TYR A 151 6.41 15.07 8.62
CA TYR A 151 6.85 13.77 8.10
C TYR A 151 8.26 13.35 8.55
N PRO A 152 9.29 14.21 8.48
CA PRO A 152 10.59 13.89 9.09
C PRO A 152 10.50 13.64 10.60
N ALA A 153 9.69 14.42 11.31
CA ALA A 153 9.52 14.26 12.76
C ALA A 153 8.90 12.92 13.14
N MET A 154 8.00 12.36 12.30
CA MET A 154 7.39 11.05 12.52
C MET A 154 8.43 9.91 12.58
N LEU A 155 9.53 10.01 11.85
CA LEU A 155 10.60 9.01 11.90
C LEU A 155 11.12 8.82 13.32
N LYS A 156 11.25 9.91 14.09
CA LYS A 156 11.70 9.85 15.49
C LYS A 156 10.54 9.53 16.44
N THR A 157 9.42 10.24 16.28
CA THR A 157 8.29 10.16 17.23
C THR A 157 7.64 8.78 17.25
N PHE A 158 7.52 8.13 16.10
CA PHE A 158 6.87 6.83 15.94
C PHE A 158 7.86 5.67 15.74
N ALA A 159 9.16 5.90 15.96
CA ALA A 159 10.18 4.85 15.84
C ALA A 159 9.86 3.60 16.67
N PRO A 160 9.40 3.69 17.94
CA PRO A 160 9.05 2.51 18.72
C PRO A 160 7.93 1.67 18.11
N GLN A 161 6.87 2.33 17.58
CA GLN A 161 5.74 1.65 16.94
C GLN A 161 6.16 0.99 15.62
N PHE A 162 6.96 1.68 14.81
CA PHE A 162 7.49 1.13 13.57
C PHE A 162 8.44 -0.04 13.83
N LYS A 163 9.30 0.07 14.82
CA LYS A 163 10.18 -1.03 15.26
C LYS A 163 9.38 -2.26 15.69
N ARG A 164 8.26 -2.06 16.41
CA ARG A 164 7.36 -3.16 16.80
C ARG A 164 6.77 -3.86 15.58
N MET A 165 6.31 -3.13 14.54
CA MET A 165 5.84 -3.73 13.30
C MET A 165 6.92 -4.65 12.69
N PHE A 166 8.16 -4.19 12.58
CA PHE A 166 9.24 -5.02 12.07
C PHE A 166 9.53 -6.24 12.95
N ALA A 167 9.44 -6.09 14.27
CA ALA A 167 9.61 -7.22 15.20
C ALA A 167 8.52 -8.29 14.97
N GLN A 168 7.26 -7.90 14.74
CA GLN A 168 6.19 -8.85 14.42
C GLN A 168 6.43 -9.54 13.08
N LEU A 169 6.89 -8.82 12.06
CA LEU A 169 7.23 -9.39 10.76
C LEU A 169 8.40 -10.39 10.86
N LEU A 170 9.44 -10.05 11.61
CA LEU A 170 10.57 -10.95 11.86
C LEU A 170 10.20 -12.18 12.70
N ALA A 171 9.19 -12.07 13.56
CA ALA A 171 8.64 -13.20 14.32
C ALA A 171 7.74 -14.11 13.47
N GLY A 172 7.44 -13.74 12.21
CA GLY A 172 6.58 -14.53 11.32
C GLY A 172 5.08 -14.34 11.59
N ASN A 173 4.68 -13.24 12.23
CA ASN A 173 3.30 -12.96 12.60
C ASN A 173 2.47 -12.30 11.47
N ALA A 174 2.88 -12.47 10.21
CA ALA A 174 2.06 -12.13 9.03
C ALA A 174 1.03 -13.26 8.74
N PRO A 175 -0.08 -13.00 8.03
CA PRO A 175 -0.45 -11.70 7.45
C PRO A 175 -0.68 -10.61 8.50
N LEU A 176 -0.09 -9.42 8.23
CA LEU A 176 -0.08 -8.30 9.17
C LEU A 176 -0.63 -7.04 8.52
N ALA A 177 -1.53 -6.35 9.22
CA ALA A 177 -1.99 -5.02 8.87
C ALA A 177 -1.44 -3.98 9.84
N PHE A 178 -1.24 -2.75 9.35
CA PHE A 178 -0.91 -1.62 10.21
C PHE A 178 -1.71 -0.39 9.79
N ASN A 179 -2.12 0.43 10.77
CA ASN A 179 -3.04 1.52 10.54
C ASN A 179 -2.77 2.75 11.40
N CYS A 180 -3.30 3.89 10.95
CA CYS A 180 -3.60 5.07 11.74
C CYS A 180 -5.04 5.51 11.40
N SER A 181 -5.45 6.75 11.68
CA SER A 181 -6.82 7.19 11.46
C SER A 181 -7.18 7.28 9.97
N ALA A 182 -6.37 7.98 9.16
CA ALA A 182 -6.58 8.10 7.71
C ALA A 182 -5.87 7.02 6.87
N GLY A 183 -4.94 6.27 7.47
CA GLY A 183 -4.07 5.37 6.72
C GLY A 183 -3.09 6.10 5.79
N LYS A 184 -2.84 7.39 6.04
CA LYS A 184 -2.05 8.28 5.20
C LYS A 184 -0.65 8.51 5.78
N ASP A 185 -0.56 9.19 6.94
CA ASP A 185 0.67 9.77 7.45
C ASP A 185 1.55 8.75 8.19
N ARG A 186 1.21 8.36 9.42
CA ARG A 186 1.93 7.33 10.21
C ARG A 186 2.03 6.02 9.45
N THR A 187 0.92 5.57 8.88
CA THR A 187 0.83 4.38 8.04
C THR A 187 1.68 4.53 6.77
N GLY A 188 1.69 5.72 6.16
CA GLY A 188 2.50 6.00 4.98
C GLY A 188 3.99 5.89 5.26
N VAL A 189 4.48 6.54 6.32
CA VAL A 189 5.89 6.47 6.74
C VAL A 189 6.29 5.03 7.07
N SER A 190 5.45 4.30 7.80
CA SER A 190 5.69 2.87 8.09
C SER A 190 5.76 2.02 6.82
N SER A 191 4.85 2.25 5.86
CA SER A 191 4.91 1.58 4.54
C SER A 191 6.19 1.89 3.79
N ALA A 192 6.64 3.15 3.84
CA ALA A 192 7.89 3.56 3.18
C ALA A 192 9.10 2.84 3.77
N LEU A 193 9.19 2.76 5.08
CA LEU A 193 10.27 2.03 5.76
C LEU A 193 10.24 0.54 5.40
N LEU A 194 9.07 -0.08 5.40
CA LEU A 194 8.91 -1.50 5.05
C LEU A 194 9.29 -1.78 3.60
N LEU A 195 8.74 -1.04 2.66
CA LEU A 195 9.03 -1.22 1.24
C LEU A 195 10.50 -0.91 0.91
N THR A 196 11.10 0.09 1.58
CA THR A 196 12.55 0.38 1.47
C THR A 196 13.38 -0.78 2.00
N ALA A 197 13.02 -1.37 3.14
CA ALA A 197 13.70 -2.55 3.71
C ALA A 197 13.64 -3.77 2.76
N LEU A 198 12.54 -3.91 2.03
CA LEU A 198 12.37 -4.95 1.00
C LEU A 198 13.11 -4.64 -0.30
N GLY A 199 13.58 -3.42 -0.52
CA GLY A 199 14.33 -3.02 -1.72
C GLY A 199 13.45 -2.49 -2.86
N VAL A 200 12.23 -2.05 -2.56
CA VAL A 200 11.35 -1.40 -3.54
C VAL A 200 11.90 0.01 -3.84
N PRO A 201 11.99 0.42 -5.12
CA PRO A 201 12.48 1.74 -5.52
C PRO A 201 11.67 2.88 -4.89
N ARG A 202 12.36 3.96 -4.48
CA ARG A 202 11.76 5.14 -3.84
C ARG A 202 10.55 5.68 -4.60
N GLU A 203 10.66 5.79 -5.93
CA GLU A 203 9.56 6.30 -6.74
C GLU A 203 8.30 5.44 -6.61
N THR A 204 8.44 4.12 -6.62
CA THR A 204 7.33 3.18 -6.41
C THR A 204 6.71 3.34 -5.01
N VAL A 205 7.55 3.55 -3.98
CA VAL A 205 7.08 3.83 -2.62
C VAL A 205 6.28 5.12 -2.54
N ILE A 206 6.75 6.18 -3.23
CA ILE A 206 6.01 7.45 -3.33
C ILE A 206 4.68 7.24 -4.07
N GLN A 207 4.65 6.47 -5.14
CA GLN A 207 3.41 6.17 -5.87
C GLN A 207 2.40 5.41 -5.00
N ASP A 208 2.84 4.42 -4.20
CA ASP A 208 1.94 3.79 -3.23
C ASP A 208 1.34 4.81 -2.26
N TYR A 209 2.13 5.72 -1.73
CA TYR A 209 1.64 6.77 -0.84
C TYR A 209 0.58 7.65 -1.52
N LEU A 210 0.82 8.06 -2.77
CA LEU A 210 -0.07 8.92 -3.55
C LEU A 210 -1.40 8.26 -3.91
N LEU A 211 -1.49 6.91 -3.94
CA LEU A 211 -2.76 6.19 -4.09
C LEU A 211 -3.77 6.55 -2.99
N THR A 212 -3.31 7.07 -1.86
CA THR A 212 -4.20 7.58 -0.80
C THR A 212 -5.16 8.65 -1.33
N ASN A 213 -4.73 9.50 -2.28
CA ASN A 213 -5.59 10.52 -2.89
C ASN A 213 -6.75 9.93 -3.70
N GLN A 214 -6.59 8.71 -4.18
CA GLN A 214 -7.63 7.99 -4.90
C GLN A 214 -8.54 7.22 -3.94
N TYR A 215 -7.99 6.56 -2.93
CA TYR A 215 -8.70 5.59 -2.10
C TYR A 215 -9.39 6.21 -0.88
N LEU A 216 -8.75 7.19 -0.23
CA LEU A 216 -9.27 7.78 1.00
C LEU A 216 -10.54 8.62 0.81
N PRO A 217 -10.67 9.52 -0.19
CA PRO A 217 -11.87 10.32 -0.37
C PRO A 217 -13.12 9.46 -0.61
N ALA A 218 -13.00 8.42 -1.41
CA ALA A 218 -14.11 7.50 -1.68
C ALA A 218 -14.56 6.74 -0.42
N ALA A 219 -13.62 6.36 0.44
CA ALA A 219 -13.90 5.69 1.71
C ALA A 219 -14.57 6.64 2.71
N LEU A 220 -14.07 7.88 2.83
CA LEU A 220 -14.64 8.88 3.74
C LEU A 220 -16.07 9.29 3.34
N ALA A 221 -16.38 9.32 2.05
CA ALA A 221 -17.73 9.59 1.55
C ALA A 221 -18.73 8.48 1.94
N LYS A 222 -18.27 7.25 2.21
CA LYS A 222 -19.08 6.10 2.61
C LYS A 222 -19.13 5.90 4.14
N ALA A 223 -18.23 6.55 4.88
CA ALA A 223 -18.09 6.33 6.31
C ALA A 223 -19.39 6.66 7.05
N LYS A 224 -19.87 5.71 7.87
CA LYS A 224 -21.09 5.85 8.68
C LYS A 224 -20.84 6.66 9.95
N THR A 225 -19.67 6.44 10.55
CA THR A 225 -19.16 7.29 11.62
C THR A 225 -18.36 8.39 10.92
N GLY A 226 -18.86 9.61 10.96
CA GLY A 226 -18.10 10.71 10.35
C GLY A 226 -16.64 10.60 10.79
N ALA A 227 -15.68 10.66 9.84
CA ALA A 227 -14.25 10.74 10.12
C ALA A 227 -13.87 11.85 11.11
N SER A 228 -14.87 12.48 11.63
CA SER A 228 -14.95 13.69 12.38
C SER A 228 -14.93 13.51 13.89
N ALA A 229 -15.17 12.36 14.45
CA ALA A 229 -15.19 12.28 15.91
C ALA A 229 -13.79 12.54 16.49
N ALA A 230 -12.74 12.04 15.84
CA ALA A 230 -11.35 12.28 16.27
C ALA A 230 -10.70 13.52 15.60
N THR A 231 -11.15 13.90 14.39
CA THR A 231 -10.63 15.11 13.70
C THR A 231 -11.41 16.36 14.07
N GLY A 232 -12.54 16.20 14.74
CA GLY A 232 -13.29 17.25 15.39
C GLY A 232 -13.96 18.27 14.46
N GLN A 233 -15.04 18.84 14.98
CA GLN A 233 -15.75 19.97 14.40
C GLN A 233 -14.79 21.13 14.01
N ALA A 234 -13.73 21.32 14.82
CA ALA A 234 -12.71 22.34 14.58
C ALA A 234 -11.97 22.18 13.24
N PHE A 235 -11.65 20.95 12.82
CA PHE A 235 -11.02 20.72 11.52
C PHE A 235 -12.00 20.98 10.37
N LEU A 236 -13.25 20.55 10.52
CA LEU A 236 -14.29 20.75 9.50
C LEU A 236 -14.69 22.23 9.32
N SER A 237 -14.42 23.08 10.34
CA SER A 237 -14.64 24.53 10.25
C SER A 237 -13.50 25.27 9.54
N LEU A 238 -12.38 24.62 9.24
CA LEU A 238 -11.27 25.23 8.50
C LEU A 238 -11.67 25.50 7.05
N PRO A 239 -11.05 26.48 6.38
CA PRO A 239 -11.26 26.71 4.95
C PRO A 239 -10.95 25.43 4.14
N PRO A 240 -11.71 25.11 3.07
CA PRO A 240 -11.54 23.90 2.29
C PRO A 240 -10.12 23.70 1.76
N ALA A 241 -9.42 24.77 1.37
CA ALA A 241 -8.05 24.70 0.91
C ALA A 241 -7.05 24.28 2.02
N VAL A 242 -7.32 24.68 3.27
CA VAL A 242 -6.54 24.26 4.45
C VAL A 242 -6.82 22.79 4.76
N GLN A 243 -8.10 22.38 4.77
CA GLN A 243 -8.47 20.97 4.93
C GLN A 243 -7.76 20.11 3.87
N ALA A 244 -7.76 20.54 2.61
CA ALA A 244 -7.10 19.86 1.52
C ALA A 244 -5.59 19.67 1.76
N ALA A 245 -4.90 20.69 2.27
CA ALA A 245 -3.47 20.59 2.59
C ALA A 245 -3.18 19.50 3.65
N PHE A 246 -4.05 19.35 4.66
CA PHE A 246 -3.92 18.29 5.67
C PHE A 246 -4.33 16.91 5.15
N MET A 247 -5.35 16.82 4.30
CA MET A 247 -5.93 15.55 3.86
C MET A 247 -5.22 14.94 2.65
N LYS A 248 -4.64 15.77 1.79
CA LYS A 248 -3.95 15.34 0.57
C LYS A 248 -2.67 14.57 0.92
N ALA A 249 -2.44 13.46 0.25
CA ALA A 249 -1.11 12.87 0.16
C ALA A 249 -0.30 13.68 -0.85
N ASP A 250 0.71 14.42 -0.37
CA ASP A 250 1.55 15.26 -1.22
C ASP A 250 2.97 14.69 -1.31
N ARG A 251 3.50 14.63 -2.54
CA ARG A 251 4.87 14.16 -2.78
C ARG A 251 5.90 14.88 -1.90
N ALA A 252 5.75 16.20 -1.76
CA ALA A 252 6.69 17.00 -0.98
C ALA A 252 6.78 16.59 0.49
N TYR A 253 5.69 16.10 1.08
CA TYR A 253 5.71 15.59 2.47
C TYR A 253 6.59 14.33 2.57
N PHE A 254 6.43 13.43 1.61
CA PHE A 254 7.20 12.19 1.56
C PHE A 254 8.67 12.41 1.21
N GLU A 255 8.95 13.33 0.29
CA GLU A 255 10.32 13.71 -0.05
C GLU A 255 11.06 14.33 1.13
N ALA A 256 10.36 15.10 1.99
CA ALA A 256 10.93 15.60 3.23
C ALA A 256 11.31 14.46 4.20
N ALA A 257 10.49 13.41 4.33
CA ALA A 257 10.85 12.23 5.11
C ALA A 257 12.05 11.48 4.51
N PHE A 258 12.06 11.28 3.20
CA PHE A 258 13.20 10.64 2.52
C PHE A 258 14.49 11.45 2.64
N LYS A 259 14.41 12.77 2.56
CA LYS A 259 15.57 13.66 2.80
C LYS A 259 16.14 13.47 4.22
N ALA A 260 15.26 13.30 5.22
CA ALA A 260 15.72 13.01 6.59
C ALA A 260 16.36 11.62 6.71
N LEU A 261 15.79 10.60 6.02
CA LEU A 261 16.40 9.27 5.95
C LEU A 261 17.77 9.31 5.26
N ASP A 262 17.90 10.05 4.15
CA ASP A 262 19.16 10.18 3.41
C ASP A 262 20.25 10.92 4.24
N ALA A 263 19.84 11.85 5.11
CA ALA A 263 20.73 12.56 6.02
C ALA A 263 21.21 11.73 7.22
N HIS A 264 20.56 10.60 7.51
CA HIS A 264 20.99 9.69 8.55
C HIS A 264 22.34 9.06 8.18
N ARG A 265 23.20 8.78 9.17
CA ARG A 265 24.46 8.08 8.93
C ARG A 265 24.22 6.72 8.29
N GLY A 266 24.69 6.54 7.06
CA GLY A 266 24.41 5.34 6.24
C GLY A 266 23.07 5.37 5.49
N GLY A 267 22.44 6.55 5.41
CA GLY A 267 21.19 6.75 4.66
C GLY A 267 20.01 6.00 5.26
N ALA A 268 19.02 5.70 4.42
CA ALA A 268 17.83 4.95 4.84
C ALA A 268 18.17 3.58 5.45
N MET A 269 19.17 2.88 4.93
CA MET A 269 19.60 1.59 5.49
C MET A 269 20.29 1.75 6.85
N GLY A 270 21.02 2.85 7.06
CA GLY A 270 21.56 3.21 8.38
C GLY A 270 20.44 3.45 9.39
N TYR A 271 19.43 4.23 9.01
CA TYR A 271 18.25 4.46 9.85
C TYR A 271 17.53 3.13 10.20
N LEU A 272 17.29 2.26 9.22
CA LEU A 272 16.66 0.95 9.43
C LEU A 272 17.47 0.10 10.42
N LYS A 273 18.79 0.14 10.34
CA LYS A 273 19.66 -0.57 11.27
C LYS A 273 19.61 0.06 12.68
N ASP A 274 19.84 1.34 12.78
CA ASP A 274 20.08 2.00 14.07
C ASP A 274 18.77 2.19 14.86
N GLU A 275 17.67 2.56 14.18
CA GLU A 275 16.39 2.86 14.82
C GLU A 275 15.42 1.66 14.81
N MET A 276 15.38 0.89 13.72
CA MET A 276 14.47 -0.25 13.61
C MET A 276 15.11 -1.58 14.06
N GLY A 277 16.43 -1.63 14.27
CA GLY A 277 17.16 -2.84 14.62
C GLY A 277 17.29 -3.84 13.47
N LEU A 278 17.24 -3.34 12.23
CA LEU A 278 17.30 -4.16 11.01
C LEU A 278 18.71 -4.17 10.45
N ASP A 279 19.57 -5.02 10.98
CA ASP A 279 20.89 -5.28 10.39
C ASP A 279 20.76 -6.14 9.10
N LYS A 280 21.91 -6.47 8.49
CA LYS A 280 21.91 -7.26 7.26
C LYS A 280 21.20 -8.62 7.39
N PRO A 281 21.41 -9.42 8.45
CA PRO A 281 20.66 -10.66 8.68
C PRO A 281 19.15 -10.46 8.78
N GLN A 282 18.67 -9.45 9.52
CA GLN A 282 17.25 -9.17 9.65
C GLN A 282 16.64 -8.72 8.32
N ILE A 283 17.31 -7.86 7.56
CA ILE A 283 16.88 -7.49 6.20
C ILE A 283 16.79 -8.74 5.31
N ALA A 284 17.80 -9.60 5.32
CA ALA A 284 17.77 -10.84 4.54
C ALA A 284 16.59 -11.75 4.94
N LYS A 285 16.31 -11.85 6.25
CA LYS A 285 15.18 -12.62 6.78
C LYS A 285 13.83 -12.04 6.32
N LEU A 286 13.65 -10.70 6.39
CA LEU A 286 12.44 -10.05 5.89
C LEU A 286 12.27 -10.30 4.38
N ARG A 287 13.31 -10.12 3.60
CA ARG A 287 13.26 -10.33 2.16
C ARG A 287 12.92 -11.78 1.81
N ALA A 288 13.54 -12.76 2.47
CA ALA A 288 13.23 -14.19 2.27
C ALA A 288 11.77 -14.54 2.62
N ALA A 289 11.20 -13.89 3.63
CA ALA A 289 9.81 -14.13 4.05
C ALA A 289 8.79 -13.48 3.10
N TYR A 290 9.06 -12.26 2.62
CA TYR A 290 8.06 -11.39 1.97
C TYR A 290 8.31 -11.09 0.50
N LEU A 291 9.36 -11.66 -0.11
CA LEU A 291 9.63 -11.57 -1.56
C LEU A 291 9.57 -12.94 -2.21
N ASP A 292 9.12 -12.97 -3.47
CA ASP A 292 9.16 -14.17 -4.33
C ASP A 292 10.58 -14.46 -4.80
#